data_12749a760927ad6fa0381243ddd0ae56
#
_entry.id   12749a760927ad6fa0381243ddd0ae56
#
_cell.length_a   1.000
_cell.length_b   1.000
_cell.length_c   1.000
_cell.angle_alpha   90.00
_cell.angle_beta   90.00
_cell.angle_gamma   90.00
#
_symmetry.space_group_name_H-M   'P 1'
#
loop_
_entity.id
_entity.type
_entity.pdbx_description
1 polymer ?
#
loop_
_entity_poly.entity_id
_entity_poly.type
_entity_poly.pdbx_seq_one_letter_code
_entity_poly.pdbx_strand_id
1 'polypeptide(L)'
;ERGYEVMIYNLSVKMDVETSHSRGELSVFSVIPYDQLAALVVLGESIRNDVVSDDLVAKAHKNNVPVVMLDRYTKGCYNIEFDYEESFEQIVRHVIEYHGCHEVNFMAGFRENNFSEQRLDTYRRVMKENGCTVKEEYIAYGDFWEIPSRAAMEKWVQEWEAGTSRRPEAIICANDMMAITASNVLQNHGLKVPEDVIVTGFDGLLLGECCMPKLTSAKNDAAQIGLNVIQMIDDHQNGKCTNVYDIVVPFYVDYSESCGCEPVKQRNLSEEVMHWYGQREIARYQSYDFFMMTNSMSDGHSLVKLAESFQQYIDCFPADNFMIIVNYNFYHDSDICCASDVTDLVKLVEMCDGTFSMPLERIPLEKQLQCFDRIRACTNQLIVVPIHWQSEIYGYMVVSHDAAKMDYGMLYEFSMSLDQVFGAVRKQAQLYSLYVKDALTAIYNRHGFYDELRNRIAKLAGKRKMLFMASVDLDRLKLINDHYG
;
A
#
# COMPACT_ATOMS: atom_id res chain seq x y z
N GLU A 1 -18.59 -9.88 12.89
CA GLU A 1 -19.78 -10.24 13.72
C GLU A 1 -21.12 -9.88 13.06
N ARG A 2 -21.16 -8.93 12.10
CA ARG A 2 -22.39 -8.52 11.39
C ARG A 2 -22.59 -9.19 10.03
N GLY A 3 -21.73 -10.16 9.67
CA GLY A 3 -21.88 -10.95 8.46
C GLY A 3 -21.41 -10.29 7.17
N TYR A 4 -20.71 -9.13 7.28
CA TYR A 4 -20.04 -8.54 6.12
C TYR A 4 -18.73 -9.23 5.83
N GLU A 5 -18.43 -9.42 4.56
CA GLU A 5 -17.12 -9.76 4.06
C GLU A 5 -16.42 -8.47 3.59
N VAL A 6 -15.13 -8.35 3.83
CA VAL A 6 -14.35 -7.15 3.52
C VAL A 6 -13.31 -7.49 2.45
N MET A 7 -13.35 -6.76 1.34
CA MET A 7 -12.32 -6.82 0.31
C MET A 7 -11.55 -5.51 0.28
N ILE A 8 -10.25 -5.56 0.53
CA ILE A 8 -9.36 -4.40 0.56
C ILE A 8 -8.61 -4.36 -0.77
N TYR A 9 -8.83 -3.31 -1.55
CA TYR A 9 -8.11 -3.05 -2.79
C TYR A 9 -6.94 -2.13 -2.48
N ASN A 10 -5.74 -2.71 -2.38
CA ASN A 10 -4.56 -2.02 -1.89
C ASN A 10 -3.71 -1.45 -3.02
N LEU A 11 -3.22 -0.23 -2.82
CA LEU A 11 -2.25 0.45 -3.68
C LEU A 11 -0.89 0.50 -2.97
N SER A 12 0.16 0.12 -3.68
CA SER A 12 1.51 0.06 -3.12
C SER A 12 2.30 1.38 -3.28
N VAL A 13 1.82 2.31 -4.12
CA VAL A 13 2.51 3.59 -4.40
C VAL A 13 1.62 4.80 -4.15
N LYS A 14 2.27 5.93 -3.89
CA LYS A 14 1.59 7.22 -3.80
C LYS A 14 1.12 7.67 -5.18
N MET A 15 -0.13 8.14 -5.27
CA MET A 15 -0.79 8.54 -6.52
C MET A 15 -0.67 10.02 -6.86
N ASP A 16 0.15 10.77 -6.12
CA ASP A 16 0.40 12.21 -6.32
C ASP A 16 1.07 12.53 -7.66
N VAL A 17 1.76 11.55 -8.26
CA VAL A 17 2.41 11.71 -9.58
C VAL A 17 1.93 10.61 -10.52
N GLU A 18 1.35 11.02 -11.66
CA GLU A 18 0.95 10.07 -12.69
C GLU A 18 2.19 9.52 -13.43
N THR A 19 2.45 8.22 -13.24
CA THR A 19 3.51 7.47 -13.91
C THR A 19 2.93 6.25 -14.60
N SER A 20 3.71 5.58 -15.45
CA SER A 20 3.31 4.28 -16.00
C SER A 20 3.09 3.23 -14.91
N HIS A 21 3.84 3.31 -13.82
CA HIS A 21 3.70 2.42 -12.67
C HIS A 21 2.39 2.67 -11.91
N SER A 22 2.04 3.93 -11.63
CA SER A 22 0.78 4.26 -10.97
C SER A 22 -0.45 3.82 -11.76
N ARG A 23 -0.39 3.82 -13.11
CA ARG A 23 -1.47 3.27 -13.94
C ARG A 23 -1.64 1.76 -13.76
N GLY A 24 -0.55 1.01 -13.62
CA GLY A 24 -0.60 -0.42 -13.33
C GLY A 24 -1.25 -0.69 -11.97
N GLU A 25 -0.87 0.04 -10.93
CA GLU A 25 -1.46 -0.02 -9.60
C GLU A 25 -2.98 0.24 -9.60
N LEU A 26 -3.42 1.29 -10.32
CA LEU A 26 -4.83 1.65 -10.43
C LEU A 26 -5.69 0.55 -11.06
N SER A 27 -5.09 -0.43 -11.73
CA SER A 27 -5.80 -1.56 -12.31
C SER A 27 -6.57 -2.39 -11.29
N VAL A 28 -6.16 -2.37 -10.03
CA VAL A 28 -6.84 -3.08 -8.95
C VAL A 28 -8.30 -2.64 -8.81
N PHE A 29 -8.62 -1.41 -9.13
CA PHE A 29 -9.98 -0.88 -9.08
C PHE A 29 -10.87 -1.34 -10.24
N SER A 30 -10.29 -1.89 -11.32
CA SER A 30 -11.07 -2.41 -12.44
C SER A 30 -11.77 -3.74 -12.14
N VAL A 31 -11.31 -4.45 -11.11
CA VAL A 31 -11.88 -5.72 -10.68
C VAL A 31 -12.81 -5.61 -9.47
N ILE A 32 -13.24 -4.39 -9.11
CA ILE A 32 -14.26 -4.17 -8.08
C ILE A 32 -15.62 -4.62 -8.61
N PRO A 33 -16.29 -5.57 -7.95
CA PRO A 33 -17.59 -6.10 -8.37
C PRO A 33 -18.75 -5.22 -7.86
N TYR A 34 -18.90 -4.02 -8.41
CA TYR A 34 -19.85 -3.01 -7.93
C TYR A 34 -21.28 -3.51 -7.78
N ASP A 35 -21.72 -4.45 -8.62
CA ASP A 35 -23.06 -5.04 -8.59
C ASP A 35 -23.33 -5.97 -7.39
N GLN A 36 -22.28 -6.32 -6.64
CA GLN A 36 -22.35 -7.24 -5.50
C GLN A 36 -21.91 -6.60 -4.18
N LEU A 37 -21.59 -5.30 -4.18
CA LEU A 37 -21.17 -4.60 -2.99
C LEU A 37 -22.36 -4.14 -2.14
N ALA A 38 -22.25 -4.34 -0.83
CA ALA A 38 -23.15 -3.71 0.15
C ALA A 38 -22.83 -2.22 0.32
N ALA A 39 -21.56 -1.84 0.24
CA ALA A 39 -21.06 -0.47 0.26
C ALA A 39 -19.62 -0.41 -0.29
N LEU A 40 -19.21 0.77 -0.71
CA LEU A 40 -17.81 1.11 -1.00
C LEU A 40 -17.28 2.05 0.08
N VAL A 41 -16.15 1.73 0.68
CA VAL A 41 -15.45 2.60 1.63
C VAL A 41 -14.18 3.11 0.96
N VAL A 42 -14.01 4.44 0.90
CA VAL A 42 -12.88 5.08 0.24
C VAL A 42 -12.06 5.86 1.26
N LEU A 43 -10.77 5.56 1.34
CA LEU A 43 -9.79 6.30 2.16
C LEU A 43 -9.23 7.46 1.31
N GLY A 44 -9.86 8.64 1.40
CA GLY A 44 -9.59 9.78 0.52
C GLY A 44 -8.13 10.24 0.53
N GLU A 45 -7.58 10.43 1.72
CA GLU A 45 -6.17 10.86 1.89
C GLU A 45 -5.14 9.77 1.53
N SER A 46 -5.53 8.50 1.51
CA SER A 46 -4.63 7.42 1.07
C SER A 46 -4.49 7.39 -0.45
N ILE A 47 -5.57 7.66 -1.19
CA ILE A 47 -5.55 7.68 -2.66
C ILE A 47 -4.85 8.94 -3.18
N ARG A 48 -5.06 10.11 -2.57
CA ARG A 48 -4.49 11.42 -2.95
C ARG A 48 -4.59 11.77 -4.42
N ASN A 49 -5.65 11.30 -5.07
CA ASN A 49 -5.94 11.57 -6.48
C ASN A 49 -7.45 11.75 -6.65
N ASP A 50 -7.85 13.00 -6.86
CA ASP A 50 -9.25 13.38 -6.96
C ASP A 50 -9.96 12.69 -8.13
N VAL A 51 -9.29 12.59 -9.28
CA VAL A 51 -9.86 11.95 -10.48
C VAL A 51 -10.17 10.47 -10.23
N VAL A 52 -9.26 9.77 -9.55
CA VAL A 52 -9.46 8.36 -9.19
C VAL A 52 -10.59 8.20 -8.18
N SER A 53 -10.59 9.01 -7.13
CA SER A 53 -11.64 8.98 -6.10
C SER A 53 -13.02 9.27 -6.68
N ASP A 54 -13.12 10.28 -7.56
CA ASP A 54 -14.37 10.66 -8.22
C ASP A 54 -14.87 9.57 -9.17
N ASP A 55 -13.98 8.88 -9.89
CA ASP A 55 -14.32 7.74 -10.76
C ASP A 55 -14.86 6.55 -9.94
N LEU A 56 -14.24 6.23 -8.80
CA LEU A 56 -14.73 5.19 -7.88
C LEU A 56 -16.13 5.50 -7.38
N VAL A 57 -16.36 6.73 -6.92
CA VAL A 57 -17.66 7.21 -6.45
C VAL A 57 -18.71 7.16 -7.57
N ALA A 58 -18.38 7.64 -8.76
CA ALA A 58 -19.28 7.62 -9.91
C ALA A 58 -19.69 6.19 -10.30
N LYS A 59 -18.75 5.25 -10.32
CA LYS A 59 -19.01 3.83 -10.59
C LYS A 59 -19.89 3.19 -9.53
N ALA A 60 -19.65 3.48 -8.24
CA ALA A 60 -20.48 2.99 -7.15
C ALA A 60 -21.91 3.52 -7.25
N HIS A 61 -22.10 4.82 -7.44
CA HIS A 61 -23.42 5.44 -7.59
C HIS A 61 -24.19 4.91 -8.81
N LYS A 62 -23.48 4.67 -9.96
CA LYS A 62 -24.09 4.06 -11.14
C LYS A 62 -24.68 2.67 -10.86
N ASN A 63 -24.11 1.96 -9.90
CA ASN A 63 -24.58 0.63 -9.49
C ASN A 63 -25.45 0.66 -8.22
N ASN A 64 -25.90 1.86 -7.77
CA ASN A 64 -26.67 2.06 -6.54
C ASN A 64 -25.95 1.55 -5.27
N VAL A 65 -24.63 1.61 -5.25
CA VAL A 65 -23.80 1.25 -4.09
C VAL A 65 -23.55 2.49 -3.25
N PRO A 66 -23.90 2.52 -1.95
CA PRO A 66 -23.58 3.63 -1.07
C PRO A 66 -22.07 3.74 -0.87
N VAL A 67 -21.58 4.98 -0.77
CA VAL A 67 -20.17 5.27 -0.56
C VAL A 67 -19.98 5.91 0.81
N VAL A 68 -19.02 5.41 1.57
CA VAL A 68 -18.51 6.04 2.79
C VAL A 68 -17.11 6.58 2.48
N MET A 69 -16.97 7.89 2.53
CA MET A 69 -15.71 8.59 2.32
C MET A 69 -15.06 8.88 3.66
N LEU A 70 -13.80 8.48 3.85
CA LEU A 70 -13.02 8.78 5.05
C LEU A 70 -11.98 9.86 4.73
N ASP A 71 -11.86 10.81 5.66
CA ASP A 71 -10.85 11.86 5.66
C ASP A 71 -10.89 12.77 4.41
N ARG A 72 -12.05 12.89 3.81
CA ARG A 72 -12.32 13.80 2.70
C ARG A 72 -13.83 14.01 2.55
N TYR A 73 -14.26 15.27 2.41
CA TYR A 73 -15.65 15.55 2.09
C TYR A 73 -15.96 15.29 0.62
N THR A 74 -16.98 14.49 0.33
CA THR A 74 -17.50 14.25 -1.02
C THR A 74 -19.01 14.31 -1.04
N LYS A 75 -19.55 15.21 -1.85
CA LYS A 75 -21.00 15.42 -1.96
C LYS A 75 -21.71 14.15 -2.44
N GLY A 76 -22.78 13.77 -1.75
CA GLY A 76 -23.58 12.59 -2.10
C GLY A 76 -23.04 11.26 -1.51
N CYS A 77 -22.00 11.31 -0.72
CA CYS A 77 -21.46 10.21 0.06
C CYS A 77 -21.77 10.41 1.55
N TYR A 78 -21.68 9.35 2.35
CA TYR A 78 -21.50 9.45 3.79
C TYR A 78 -20.07 9.90 4.05
N ASN A 79 -19.84 10.94 4.86
CA ASN A 79 -18.49 11.43 5.12
C ASN A 79 -18.11 11.23 6.58
N ILE A 80 -16.90 10.73 6.81
CA ILE A 80 -16.26 10.68 8.12
C ILE A 80 -15.02 11.56 8.03
N GLU A 81 -15.11 12.76 8.58
CA GLU A 81 -14.02 13.72 8.63
C GLU A 81 -13.34 13.67 10.00
N PHE A 82 -12.05 14.01 10.05
CA PHE A 82 -11.29 14.06 11.29
C PHE A 82 -11.07 15.49 11.74
N ASP A 83 -11.27 15.75 13.03
CA ASP A 83 -10.98 17.05 13.62
C ASP A 83 -9.50 17.17 14.00
N TYR A 84 -8.69 17.49 13.01
CA TYR A 84 -7.26 17.70 13.20
C TYR A 84 -6.94 18.98 13.96
N GLU A 85 -7.72 20.05 13.76
CA GLU A 85 -7.42 21.38 14.29
C GLU A 85 -7.69 21.45 15.79
N GLU A 86 -8.89 21.09 16.25
CA GLU A 86 -9.25 21.11 17.66
C GLU A 86 -8.35 20.18 18.47
N SER A 87 -8.07 19.00 17.94
CA SER A 87 -7.22 18.02 18.62
C SER A 87 -5.77 18.49 18.74
N PHE A 88 -5.24 19.14 17.72
CA PHE A 88 -3.90 19.73 17.78
C PHE A 88 -3.87 20.95 18.72
N GLU A 89 -4.91 21.77 18.71
CA GLU A 89 -5.05 22.89 19.64
C GLU A 89 -5.01 22.43 21.09
N GLN A 90 -5.65 21.31 21.43
CA GLN A 90 -5.63 20.73 22.78
C GLN A 90 -4.19 20.43 23.23
N ILE A 91 -3.33 19.91 22.35
CA ILE A 91 -1.90 19.68 22.67
C ILE A 91 -1.18 21.00 22.93
N VAL A 92 -1.37 22.00 22.06
CA VAL A 92 -0.71 23.30 22.19
C VAL A 92 -1.14 24.00 23.49
N ARG A 93 -2.45 24.00 23.79
CA ARG A 93 -2.98 24.58 25.03
C ARG A 93 -2.48 23.83 26.26
N HIS A 94 -2.39 22.50 26.19
CA HIS A 94 -1.86 21.71 27.29
C HIS A 94 -0.42 22.10 27.66
N VAL A 95 0.44 22.27 26.65
CA VAL A 95 1.82 22.71 26.87
C VAL A 95 1.90 24.12 27.45
N ILE A 96 1.09 25.05 26.94
CA ILE A 96 1.15 26.48 27.31
C ILE A 96 0.36 26.75 28.60
N GLU A 97 -0.88 26.28 28.69
CA GLU A 97 -1.78 26.65 29.78
C GLU A 97 -1.68 25.73 30.99
N TYR A 98 -1.49 24.40 30.77
CA TYR A 98 -1.38 23.43 31.86
C TYR A 98 0.05 23.34 32.40
N HIS A 99 1.07 23.23 31.52
CA HIS A 99 2.48 23.16 31.95
C HIS A 99 3.10 24.55 32.15
N GLY A 100 2.45 25.62 31.69
CA GLY A 100 2.91 27.00 31.88
C GLY A 100 4.13 27.35 31.03
N CYS A 101 4.37 26.67 29.91
CA CYS A 101 5.50 26.94 29.05
C CYS A 101 5.27 28.19 28.20
N HIS A 102 6.22 29.12 28.25
CA HIS A 102 6.17 30.38 27.49
C HIS A 102 7.19 30.43 26.35
N GLU A 103 8.30 29.69 26.47
CA GLU A 103 9.35 29.55 25.46
C GLU A 103 9.18 28.20 24.75
N VAL A 104 8.42 28.20 23.68
CA VAL A 104 8.02 26.97 22.96
C VAL A 104 8.52 27.01 21.53
N ASN A 105 9.25 25.98 21.10
CA ASN A 105 9.63 25.79 19.71
C ASN A 105 8.59 24.92 18.98
N PHE A 106 8.44 25.16 17.70
CA PHE A 106 7.54 24.40 16.85
C PHE A 106 8.27 23.75 15.69
N MET A 107 8.09 22.43 15.51
CA MET A 107 8.61 21.72 14.35
C MET A 107 7.46 21.38 13.42
N ALA A 108 7.37 22.14 12.32
CA ALA A 108 6.38 21.98 11.25
C ALA A 108 6.74 20.83 10.29
N GLY A 109 5.76 20.36 9.52
CA GLY A 109 5.95 19.40 8.43
C GLY A 109 6.53 20.05 7.17
N PHE A 110 5.99 19.69 5.99
CA PHE A 110 6.38 20.32 4.73
C PHE A 110 5.86 21.76 4.64
N ARG A 111 6.64 22.65 4.03
CA ARG A 111 6.16 23.97 3.64
C ARG A 111 5.01 23.87 2.64
N GLU A 112 4.04 24.78 2.73
CA GLU A 112 2.89 24.86 1.84
C GLU A 112 1.97 23.62 1.86
N ASN A 113 2.19 22.70 2.81
CA ASN A 113 1.29 21.57 3.03
C ASN A 113 0.16 22.00 3.98
N ASN A 114 -1.09 21.77 3.58
CA ASN A 114 -2.26 22.23 4.34
C ASN A 114 -2.26 21.77 5.79
N PHE A 115 -1.95 20.53 6.09
CA PHE A 115 -1.89 20.00 7.46
C PHE A 115 -0.75 20.63 8.27
N SER A 116 0.41 20.84 7.65
CA SER A 116 1.55 21.48 8.29
C SER A 116 1.26 22.95 8.63
N GLU A 117 0.74 23.69 7.67
CA GLU A 117 0.45 25.13 7.85
C GLU A 117 -0.72 25.35 8.83
N GLN A 118 -1.76 24.51 8.80
CA GLN A 118 -2.85 24.57 9.76
C GLN A 118 -2.35 24.38 11.21
N ARG A 119 -1.47 23.39 11.43
CA ARG A 119 -0.86 23.14 12.75
C ARG A 119 0.05 24.29 13.19
N LEU A 120 0.80 24.88 12.27
CA LEU A 120 1.64 26.05 12.54
C LEU A 120 0.78 27.28 12.88
N ASP A 121 -0.30 27.50 12.17
CA ASP A 121 -1.22 28.63 12.46
C ASP A 121 -1.93 28.43 13.80
N THR A 122 -2.32 27.21 14.14
CA THR A 122 -2.88 26.88 15.46
C THR A 122 -1.88 27.17 16.57
N TYR A 123 -0.61 26.72 16.41
CA TYR A 123 0.45 27.06 17.36
C TYR A 123 0.63 28.58 17.51
N ARG A 124 0.75 29.32 16.41
CA ARG A 124 0.89 30.78 16.44
C ARG A 124 -0.28 31.48 17.12
N ARG A 125 -1.50 31.01 16.85
CA ARG A 125 -2.74 31.57 17.43
C ARG A 125 -2.76 31.37 18.94
N VAL A 126 -2.56 30.15 19.42
CA VAL A 126 -2.62 29.83 20.86
C VAL A 126 -1.49 30.51 21.63
N MET A 127 -0.26 30.55 21.10
CA MET A 127 0.84 31.33 21.69
C MET A 127 0.48 32.79 21.87
N LYS A 128 -0.10 33.42 20.85
CA LYS A 128 -0.51 34.81 20.87
C LYS A 128 -1.63 35.06 21.87
N GLU A 129 -2.64 34.19 21.93
CA GLU A 129 -3.75 34.27 22.90
C GLU A 129 -3.25 34.27 24.35
N ASN A 130 -2.19 33.54 24.63
CA ASN A 130 -1.56 33.44 25.96
C ASN A 130 -0.45 34.45 26.19
N GLY A 131 -0.28 35.44 25.30
CA GLY A 131 0.74 36.48 25.46
C GLY A 131 2.19 36.03 25.27
N CYS A 132 2.38 34.85 24.71
CA CYS A 132 3.70 34.29 24.41
C CYS A 132 4.28 34.86 23.10
N THR A 133 5.59 35.04 23.04
CA THR A 133 6.26 35.56 21.86
C THR A 133 6.60 34.41 20.88
N VAL A 134 6.12 34.52 19.65
CA VAL A 134 6.52 33.66 18.55
C VAL A 134 7.60 34.36 17.72
N LYS A 135 8.74 33.67 17.53
CA LYS A 135 9.80 34.13 16.65
C LYS A 135 10.05 33.10 15.56
N GLU A 136 10.43 33.56 14.37
CA GLU A 136 10.70 32.64 13.25
C GLU A 136 11.87 31.67 13.52
N GLU A 137 12.83 32.07 14.36
CA GLU A 137 13.93 31.20 14.82
C GLU A 137 13.48 30.04 15.70
N TYR A 138 12.26 30.10 16.25
CA TYR A 138 11.65 29.02 17.05
C TYR A 138 10.83 28.04 16.20
N ILE A 139 10.77 28.27 14.88
CA ILE A 139 10.03 27.45 13.93
C ILE A 139 11.02 26.77 12.99
N ALA A 140 10.95 25.45 12.90
CA ALA A 140 11.72 24.67 11.94
C ALA A 140 10.78 23.76 11.14
N TYR A 141 11.25 23.29 9.99
CA TYR A 141 10.52 22.36 9.14
C TYR A 141 11.26 21.01 9.13
N GLY A 142 10.60 19.97 9.59
CA GLY A 142 11.11 18.62 9.69
C GLY A 142 10.54 17.67 8.64
N ASP A 143 9.76 18.21 7.68
CA ASP A 143 9.18 17.50 6.53
C ASP A 143 8.45 16.20 6.91
N PHE A 144 7.86 16.13 8.10
CA PHE A 144 7.22 14.95 8.68
C PHE A 144 8.14 13.71 8.78
N TRP A 145 9.46 13.88 8.67
CA TRP A 145 10.39 12.76 8.55
C TRP A 145 11.63 12.91 9.45
N GLU A 146 12.31 11.79 9.73
CA GLU A 146 13.45 11.73 10.65
C GLU A 146 14.62 12.63 10.23
N ILE A 147 15.10 12.50 8.98
CA ILE A 147 16.37 13.14 8.54
C ILE A 147 16.30 14.67 8.61
N PRO A 148 15.29 15.36 8.03
CA PRO A 148 15.17 16.81 8.16
C PRO A 148 14.97 17.26 9.61
N SER A 149 14.17 16.51 10.39
CA SER A 149 13.92 16.81 11.80
C SER A 149 15.19 16.72 12.63
N ARG A 150 16.00 15.72 12.41
CA ARG A 150 17.32 15.58 13.07
C ARG A 150 18.22 16.76 12.75
N ALA A 151 18.32 17.14 11.49
CA ALA A 151 19.14 18.30 11.07
C ALA A 151 18.67 19.60 11.72
N ALA A 152 17.36 19.83 11.81
CA ALA A 152 16.79 21.00 12.48
C ALA A 152 17.07 20.99 13.99
N MET A 153 16.91 19.85 14.64
CA MET A 153 17.18 19.70 16.07
C MET A 153 18.66 19.90 16.41
N GLU A 154 19.58 19.29 15.65
CA GLU A 154 21.03 19.46 15.84
C GLU A 154 21.44 20.93 15.72
N LYS A 155 20.86 21.66 14.75
CA LYS A 155 21.06 23.09 14.61
C LYS A 155 20.58 23.85 15.86
N TRP A 156 19.39 23.58 16.35
CA TRP A 156 18.86 24.23 17.53
C TRP A 156 19.75 23.96 18.77
N VAL A 157 20.15 22.72 18.99
CA VAL A 157 20.99 22.35 20.12
C VAL A 157 22.34 23.06 20.05
N GLN A 158 23.00 23.13 18.89
CA GLN A 158 24.25 23.88 18.69
C GLN A 158 24.07 25.37 18.99
N GLU A 159 22.97 26.00 18.60
CA GLU A 159 22.66 27.39 18.90
C GLU A 159 22.48 27.63 20.40
N TRP A 160 21.83 26.69 21.12
CA TRP A 160 21.67 26.77 22.59
C TRP A 160 23.01 26.59 23.32
N GLU A 161 23.82 25.62 22.91
CA GLU A 161 25.16 25.40 23.47
C GLU A 161 26.12 26.58 23.23
N ALA A 162 25.99 27.21 22.06
CA ALA A 162 26.77 28.41 21.73
C ALA A 162 26.24 29.69 22.41
N GLY A 163 25.10 29.63 23.08
CA GLY A 163 24.46 30.80 23.72
C GLY A 163 23.92 31.84 22.71
N THR A 164 23.78 31.47 21.45
CA THR A 164 23.21 32.33 20.39
C THR A 164 21.70 32.31 20.33
N SER A 165 21.06 31.26 20.87
CA SER A 165 19.64 31.14 21.06
C SER A 165 19.34 30.55 22.43
N ARG A 166 18.11 30.78 22.95
CA ARG A 166 17.66 30.24 24.23
C ARG A 166 17.07 28.85 24.05
N ARG A 167 17.42 27.91 24.95
CA ARG A 167 16.77 26.60 25.02
C ARG A 167 15.28 26.77 25.36
N PRO A 168 14.35 26.15 24.61
CA PRO A 168 12.93 26.20 24.90
C PRO A 168 12.57 25.36 26.12
N GLU A 169 11.41 25.62 26.70
CA GLU A 169 10.77 24.83 27.74
C GLU A 169 10.04 23.61 27.11
N ALA A 170 9.57 23.78 25.86
CA ALA A 170 8.90 22.72 25.14
C ALA A 170 9.16 22.79 23.62
N ILE A 171 9.07 21.63 22.98
CA ILE A 171 9.06 21.48 21.51
C ILE A 171 7.77 20.77 21.14
N ILE A 172 6.90 21.44 20.40
CA ILE A 172 5.70 20.88 19.82
C ILE A 172 6.00 20.46 18.37
N CYS A 173 5.83 19.21 18.04
CA CYS A 173 6.06 18.68 16.70
C CYS A 173 4.72 18.43 15.99
N ALA A 174 4.67 18.73 14.70
CA ALA A 174 3.48 18.51 13.91
C ALA A 174 3.17 17.03 13.67
N ASN A 175 4.13 16.10 13.93
CA ASN A 175 3.83 14.66 13.99
C ASN A 175 4.75 13.89 14.95
N ASP A 176 4.45 12.62 15.18
CA ASP A 176 5.17 11.75 16.10
C ASP A 176 6.59 11.42 15.64
N MET A 177 6.80 11.20 14.35
CA MET A 177 8.14 10.87 13.82
C MET A 177 9.12 12.01 14.13
N MET A 178 8.70 13.25 13.96
CA MET A 178 9.51 14.43 14.30
C MET A 178 9.72 14.54 15.81
N ALA A 179 8.69 14.27 16.62
CA ALA A 179 8.77 14.32 18.07
C ALA A 179 9.71 13.26 18.65
N ILE A 180 9.64 12.03 18.15
CA ILE A 180 10.57 10.94 18.53
C ILE A 180 12.01 11.32 18.16
N THR A 181 12.19 11.88 16.97
CA THR A 181 13.51 12.35 16.53
C THR A 181 14.02 13.47 17.42
N ALA A 182 13.18 14.44 17.78
CA ALA A 182 13.52 15.52 18.70
C ALA A 182 13.94 14.98 20.07
N SER A 183 13.17 14.07 20.66
CA SER A 183 13.50 13.41 21.94
C SER A 183 14.85 12.70 21.87
N ASN A 184 15.12 11.95 20.80
CA ASN A 184 16.37 11.23 20.62
C ASN A 184 17.58 12.18 20.52
N VAL A 185 17.46 13.30 19.79
CA VAL A 185 18.54 14.29 19.69
C VAL A 185 18.80 14.94 21.05
N LEU A 186 17.74 15.37 21.76
CA LEU A 186 17.88 15.95 23.11
C LEU A 186 18.63 15.00 24.06
N GLN A 187 18.24 13.73 24.11
CA GLN A 187 18.86 12.72 24.97
C GLN A 187 20.32 12.44 24.59
N ASN A 188 20.66 12.42 23.30
CA ASN A 188 22.03 12.26 22.83
C ASN A 188 22.95 13.41 23.28
N HIS A 189 22.39 14.61 23.47
CA HIS A 189 23.10 15.79 24.02
C HIS A 189 22.97 15.90 25.56
N GLY A 190 22.48 14.85 26.23
CA GLY A 190 22.38 14.78 27.69
C GLY A 190 21.22 15.58 28.30
N LEU A 191 20.30 16.08 27.47
CA LEU A 191 19.08 16.76 27.91
C LEU A 191 17.98 15.74 28.18
N LYS A 192 17.26 15.93 29.25
CA LYS A 192 16.20 15.02 29.68
C LYS A 192 14.84 15.50 29.17
N VAL A 193 14.04 14.55 28.70
CA VAL A 193 12.62 14.73 28.39
C VAL A 193 11.84 13.99 29.45
N PRO A 194 10.92 14.62 30.17
CA PRO A 194 10.43 16.01 30.01
C PRO A 194 11.16 17.06 30.88
N GLU A 195 12.09 16.67 31.76
CA GLU A 195 12.59 17.54 32.83
C GLU A 195 13.30 18.80 32.34
N ASP A 196 14.07 18.71 31.23
CA ASP A 196 14.75 19.84 30.61
C ASP A 196 13.95 20.46 29.48
N VAL A 197 13.24 19.64 28.70
CA VAL A 197 12.40 20.06 27.56
C VAL A 197 11.24 19.11 27.40
N ILE A 198 10.03 19.62 27.41
CA ILE A 198 8.81 18.87 27.06
C ILE A 198 8.80 18.61 25.54
N VAL A 199 8.36 17.42 25.12
CA VAL A 199 8.18 17.09 23.71
C VAL A 199 6.80 16.47 23.47
N THR A 200 6.09 16.98 22.46
CA THR A 200 4.78 16.43 22.06
C THR A 200 4.72 16.17 20.56
N GLY A 201 3.96 15.17 20.14
CA GLY A 201 3.72 14.78 18.76
C GLY A 201 2.24 14.82 18.39
N PHE A 202 1.93 14.21 17.25
CA PHE A 202 0.58 14.04 16.71
C PHE A 202 0.61 12.83 15.75
N ASP A 203 -0.46 12.10 15.60
CA ASP A 203 -0.79 10.94 14.76
C ASP A 203 -0.95 9.62 15.56
N GLY A 204 -0.40 9.50 16.76
CA GLY A 204 -0.53 8.31 17.61
C GLY A 204 0.20 7.08 17.07
N LEU A 205 1.42 7.27 16.54
CA LEU A 205 2.24 6.16 16.04
C LEU A 205 2.59 5.17 17.17
N LEU A 206 2.51 3.88 16.88
CA LEU A 206 2.91 2.83 17.81
C LEU A 206 4.36 3.01 18.31
N LEU A 207 5.24 3.55 17.47
CA LEU A 207 6.62 3.85 17.85
C LEU A 207 6.71 4.87 18.99
N GLY A 208 5.78 5.82 19.08
CA GLY A 208 5.66 6.78 20.18
C GLY A 208 5.31 6.13 21.52
N GLU A 209 4.60 5.00 21.50
CA GLU A 209 4.30 4.22 22.70
C GLU A 209 5.52 3.40 23.19
N CYS A 210 6.41 3.04 22.28
CA CYS A 210 7.58 2.23 22.58
C CYS A 210 8.82 3.08 22.92
N CYS A 211 8.82 4.42 22.65
CA CYS A 211 9.96 5.28 22.97
C CYS A 211 10.05 5.58 24.47
N MET A 212 11.22 6.04 24.90
CA MET A 212 11.47 6.47 26.28
C MET A 212 11.96 7.92 26.29
N PRO A 213 11.21 8.84 26.92
CA PRO A 213 9.90 8.66 27.56
C PRO A 213 8.78 8.38 26.53
N LYS A 214 7.67 7.73 26.95
CA LYS A 214 6.48 7.51 26.12
C LYS A 214 5.95 8.86 25.65
N LEU A 215 5.67 8.94 24.35
CA LEU A 215 5.30 10.21 23.71
C LEU A 215 3.86 10.63 24.05
N THR A 216 3.69 11.90 24.42
CA THR A 216 2.39 12.59 24.43
C THR A 216 2.00 12.89 22.99
N SER A 217 0.85 12.35 22.54
CA SER A 217 0.40 12.45 21.16
C SER A 217 -1.12 12.42 21.07
N ALA A 218 -1.69 12.97 19.99
CA ALA A 218 -3.08 12.78 19.66
C ALA A 218 -3.27 11.56 18.76
N LYS A 219 -4.30 10.77 19.08
CA LYS A 219 -4.60 9.49 18.40
C LYS A 219 -6.05 9.47 17.93
N ASN A 220 -6.31 8.80 16.82
CA ASN A 220 -7.68 8.44 16.45
C ASN A 220 -8.05 7.07 17.04
N ASP A 221 -9.36 6.84 17.18
CA ASP A 221 -9.89 5.53 17.55
C ASP A 221 -10.35 4.78 16.30
N ALA A 222 -9.44 3.98 15.73
CA ALA A 222 -9.72 3.19 14.54
C ALA A 222 -10.90 2.22 14.73
N ALA A 223 -11.11 1.70 15.94
CA ALA A 223 -12.25 0.82 16.25
C ALA A 223 -13.56 1.59 16.18
N GLN A 224 -13.61 2.79 16.77
CA GLN A 224 -14.79 3.66 16.71
C GLN A 224 -15.08 4.14 15.29
N ILE A 225 -14.04 4.47 14.50
CA ILE A 225 -14.19 4.80 13.07
C ILE A 225 -14.83 3.63 12.32
N GLY A 226 -14.32 2.42 12.52
CA GLY A 226 -14.88 1.21 11.93
C GLY A 226 -16.34 0.96 12.32
N LEU A 227 -16.70 1.20 13.59
CA LEU A 227 -18.08 1.11 14.05
C LEU A 227 -18.99 2.15 13.38
N ASN A 228 -18.52 3.38 13.20
CA ASN A 228 -19.25 4.43 12.50
C ASN A 228 -19.48 4.07 11.03
N VAL A 229 -18.47 3.54 10.33
CA VAL A 229 -18.61 3.04 8.96
C VAL A 229 -19.68 1.96 8.87
N ILE A 230 -19.62 0.95 9.74
CA ILE A 230 -20.61 -0.14 9.76
C ILE A 230 -22.00 0.39 10.08
N GLN A 231 -22.14 1.35 10.99
CA GLN A 231 -23.43 1.95 11.34
C GLN A 231 -24.04 2.69 10.13
N MET A 232 -23.23 3.47 9.39
CA MET A 232 -23.69 4.14 8.16
C MET A 232 -24.17 3.15 7.11
N ILE A 233 -23.45 2.05 6.92
CA ILE A 233 -23.82 0.99 5.99
C ILE A 233 -25.14 0.31 6.44
N ASP A 234 -25.26 -0.06 7.71
CA ASP A 234 -26.46 -0.67 8.27
C ASP A 234 -27.69 0.25 8.17
N ASP A 235 -27.53 1.54 8.45
CA ASP A 235 -28.61 2.52 8.38
C ASP A 235 -29.09 2.72 6.93
N HIS A 236 -28.17 2.69 5.96
CA HIS A 236 -28.51 2.71 4.54
C HIS A 236 -29.28 1.46 4.13
N GLN A 237 -28.74 0.27 4.44
CA GLN A 237 -29.34 -1.03 4.06
C GLN A 237 -30.72 -1.25 4.67
N ASN A 238 -30.95 -0.75 5.89
CA ASN A 238 -32.24 -0.87 6.57
C ASN A 238 -33.23 0.26 6.23
N GLY A 239 -32.87 1.18 5.33
CA GLY A 239 -33.72 2.30 4.94
C GLY A 239 -34.02 3.28 6.08
N LYS A 240 -33.19 3.30 7.12
CA LYS A 240 -33.37 4.21 8.27
C LYS A 240 -33.00 5.65 7.93
N CYS A 241 -32.10 5.83 6.96
CA CYS A 241 -31.69 7.15 6.49
C CYS A 241 -32.13 7.35 5.05
N THR A 242 -32.88 8.43 4.80
CA THR A 242 -33.29 8.83 3.44
C THR A 242 -32.21 9.67 2.74
N ASN A 243 -31.30 10.25 3.50
CA ASN A 243 -30.19 11.08 3.01
C ASN A 243 -28.86 10.62 3.63
N VAL A 244 -27.78 10.81 2.88
CA VAL A 244 -26.42 10.69 3.42
C VAL A 244 -26.18 11.75 4.50
N TYR A 245 -25.34 11.46 5.47
CA TYR A 245 -24.97 12.36 6.55
C TYR A 245 -23.48 12.30 6.83
N ASP A 246 -22.98 13.36 7.44
CA ASP A 246 -21.57 13.55 7.75
C ASP A 246 -21.36 13.44 9.26
N ILE A 247 -20.22 12.91 9.66
CA ILE A 247 -19.78 12.91 11.06
C ILE A 247 -18.33 13.42 11.12
N VAL A 248 -18.01 14.12 12.20
CA VAL A 248 -16.65 14.54 12.53
C VAL A 248 -16.19 13.71 13.71
N VAL A 249 -15.03 13.05 13.56
CA VAL A 249 -14.43 12.21 14.60
C VAL A 249 -13.23 12.95 15.19
N PRO A 250 -13.26 13.26 16.49
CA PRO A 250 -12.13 13.90 17.15
C PRO A 250 -10.99 12.88 17.37
N PHE A 251 -9.77 13.40 17.43
CA PHE A 251 -8.67 12.68 18.06
C PHE A 251 -8.78 12.83 19.60
N TYR A 252 -8.24 11.90 20.33
CA TYR A 252 -8.03 12.04 21.76
C TYR A 252 -6.53 12.19 22.05
N VAL A 253 -6.21 13.07 23.01
CA VAL A 253 -4.82 13.30 23.39
C VAL A 253 -4.44 12.35 24.51
N ASP A 254 -3.40 11.54 24.29
CA ASP A 254 -2.77 10.69 25.29
C ASP A 254 -1.64 11.47 25.97
N TYR A 255 -1.96 12.11 27.09
CA TYR A 255 -1.00 12.86 27.90
C TYR A 255 -0.12 11.90 28.70
N SER A 256 1.16 11.82 28.37
CA SER A 256 2.04 10.77 28.85
C SER A 256 3.37 11.30 29.42
N GLU A 257 4.41 10.46 29.36
CA GLU A 257 5.71 10.70 30.01
C GLU A 257 6.47 11.90 29.41
N SER A 258 6.38 12.11 28.08
CA SER A 258 7.19 13.14 27.40
C SER A 258 6.73 14.58 27.66
N CYS A 259 5.53 14.78 28.18
CA CYS A 259 5.10 16.08 28.71
C CYS A 259 5.18 16.16 30.24
N GLY A 260 5.45 15.06 30.92
CA GLY A 260 5.55 14.99 32.37
C GLY A 260 4.24 14.75 33.10
N CYS A 261 3.14 14.47 32.39
CA CYS A 261 1.85 14.11 33.03
C CYS A 261 1.88 12.71 33.67
N GLU A 262 2.68 11.83 33.13
CA GLU A 262 2.99 10.55 33.74
C GLU A 262 4.47 10.47 34.13
N PRO A 263 4.84 9.75 35.22
CA PRO A 263 6.23 9.52 35.56
C PRO A 263 6.86 8.56 34.55
N VAL A 264 8.10 8.86 34.13
CA VAL A 264 8.86 7.99 33.21
C VAL A 264 9.03 6.60 33.83
N LYS A 265 8.46 5.59 33.18
CA LYS A 265 8.53 4.20 33.63
C LYS A 265 9.84 3.56 33.16
N GLN A 266 10.54 2.88 34.08
CA GLN A 266 11.65 2.01 33.67
C GLN A 266 11.09 0.82 32.91
N ARG A 267 11.48 0.66 31.66
CA ARG A 267 11.12 -0.47 30.80
C ARG A 267 12.31 -1.40 30.63
N ASN A 268 12.04 -2.66 30.39
CA ASN A 268 13.09 -3.64 30.09
C ASN A 268 13.50 -3.51 28.60
N LEU A 269 14.32 -2.51 28.32
CA LEU A 269 14.84 -2.26 26.97
C LEU A 269 15.48 -3.51 26.33
N SER A 270 16.01 -4.44 27.11
CA SER A 270 16.63 -5.65 26.57
C SER A 270 15.61 -6.55 25.86
N GLU A 271 14.40 -6.71 26.41
CA GLU A 271 13.34 -7.49 25.77
C GLU A 271 12.82 -6.79 24.51
N GLU A 272 12.61 -5.48 24.57
CA GLU A 272 12.19 -4.68 23.41
C GLU A 272 13.23 -4.71 22.29
N VAL A 273 14.51 -4.49 22.61
CA VAL A 273 15.61 -4.56 21.65
C VAL A 273 15.72 -5.97 21.03
N MET A 274 15.59 -7.03 21.83
CA MET A 274 15.61 -8.41 21.31
C MET A 274 14.41 -8.69 20.41
N HIS A 275 13.24 -8.17 20.74
CA HIS A 275 12.06 -8.27 19.90
C HIS A 275 12.30 -7.57 18.53
N TRP A 276 12.74 -6.31 18.55
CA TRP A 276 13.05 -5.55 17.32
C TRP A 276 14.16 -6.20 16.50
N TYR A 277 15.20 -6.70 17.15
CA TYR A 277 16.28 -7.43 16.48
C TYR A 277 15.74 -8.69 15.79
N GLY A 278 14.90 -9.47 16.51
CA GLY A 278 14.24 -10.64 15.96
C GLY A 278 13.40 -10.32 14.71
N GLN A 279 12.58 -9.27 14.78
CA GLN A 279 11.76 -8.82 13.63
C GLN A 279 12.63 -8.41 12.43
N ARG A 280 13.70 -7.66 12.69
CA ARG A 280 14.64 -7.24 11.65
C ARG A 280 15.34 -8.43 10.98
N GLU A 281 15.76 -9.42 11.74
CA GLU A 281 16.38 -10.64 11.20
C GLU A 281 15.37 -11.44 10.36
N ILE A 282 14.13 -11.58 10.82
CA ILE A 282 13.05 -12.23 10.05
C ILE A 282 12.86 -11.49 8.72
N ALA A 283 12.68 -10.18 8.74
CA ALA A 283 12.52 -9.38 7.51
C ALA A 283 13.70 -9.54 6.54
N ARG A 284 14.94 -9.62 7.06
CA ARG A 284 16.14 -9.84 6.25
C ARG A 284 16.14 -11.21 5.57
N TYR A 285 15.75 -12.27 6.27
CA TYR A 285 15.63 -13.60 5.68
C TYR A 285 14.53 -13.65 4.62
N GLN A 286 13.40 -13.04 4.88
CA GLN A 286 12.29 -12.95 3.92
C GLN A 286 12.70 -12.19 2.64
N SER A 287 13.37 -11.05 2.75
CA SER A 287 13.90 -10.32 1.58
C SER A 287 14.90 -11.18 0.77
N TYR A 288 15.72 -11.99 1.43
CA TYR A 288 16.59 -12.94 0.74
C TYR A 288 15.78 -14.02 0.01
N ASP A 289 14.76 -14.57 0.64
CA ASP A 289 13.90 -15.60 0.04
C ASP A 289 13.13 -15.03 -1.17
N PHE A 290 12.66 -13.77 -1.11
CA PHE A 290 12.04 -13.08 -2.25
C PHE A 290 13.02 -12.89 -3.40
N PHE A 291 14.26 -12.53 -3.11
CA PHE A 291 15.32 -12.45 -4.11
C PHE A 291 15.59 -13.81 -4.77
N MET A 292 15.68 -14.89 -4.00
CA MET A 292 15.88 -16.23 -4.51
C MET A 292 14.69 -16.71 -5.34
N MET A 293 13.46 -16.43 -4.89
CA MET A 293 12.23 -16.70 -5.64
C MET A 293 12.25 -15.96 -6.99
N THR A 294 12.53 -14.66 -6.99
CA THR A 294 12.59 -13.83 -8.20
C THR A 294 13.57 -14.40 -9.22
N ASN A 295 14.78 -14.74 -8.79
CA ASN A 295 15.80 -15.32 -9.69
C ASN A 295 15.40 -16.70 -10.23
N SER A 296 14.89 -17.57 -9.38
CA SER A 296 14.51 -18.94 -9.77
C SER A 296 13.31 -18.95 -10.73
N MET A 297 12.34 -18.07 -10.52
CA MET A 297 11.10 -18.04 -11.29
C MET A 297 11.21 -17.27 -12.60
N SER A 298 12.20 -16.39 -12.74
CA SER A 298 12.40 -15.57 -13.95
C SER A 298 12.71 -16.37 -15.23
N ASP A 299 13.14 -17.61 -15.11
CA ASP A 299 13.44 -18.50 -16.24
C ASP A 299 12.21 -19.27 -16.76
N GLY A 300 11.04 -19.05 -16.20
CA GLY A 300 9.79 -19.72 -16.57
C GLY A 300 9.29 -19.30 -17.95
N HIS A 301 9.05 -20.28 -18.86
CA HIS A 301 8.52 -20.02 -20.22
C HIS A 301 7.05 -20.44 -20.37
N SER A 302 6.39 -20.91 -19.33
CA SER A 302 4.99 -21.32 -19.37
C SER A 302 4.31 -21.11 -18.02
N LEU A 303 3.00 -20.83 -18.06
CA LEU A 303 2.18 -20.69 -16.85
C LEU A 303 2.25 -21.92 -15.94
N VAL A 304 2.32 -23.12 -16.51
CA VAL A 304 2.42 -24.38 -15.73
C VAL A 304 3.73 -24.42 -14.95
N LYS A 305 4.87 -24.13 -15.61
CA LYS A 305 6.17 -24.09 -14.93
C LYS A 305 6.24 -23.00 -13.87
N LEU A 306 5.66 -21.85 -14.15
CA LEU A 306 5.56 -20.78 -13.18
C LEU A 306 4.75 -21.21 -11.95
N ALA A 307 3.59 -21.86 -12.16
CA ALA A 307 2.77 -22.40 -11.09
C ALA A 307 3.51 -23.46 -10.24
N GLU A 308 4.23 -24.39 -10.90
CA GLU A 308 5.06 -25.40 -10.22
C GLU A 308 6.15 -24.75 -9.36
N SER A 309 6.76 -23.66 -9.83
CA SER A 309 7.80 -22.96 -9.08
C SER A 309 7.27 -22.32 -7.80
N PHE A 310 6.03 -21.83 -7.76
CA PHE A 310 5.42 -21.27 -6.55
C PHE A 310 5.36 -22.30 -5.40
N GLN A 311 5.21 -23.58 -5.70
CA GLN A 311 5.16 -24.63 -4.68
C GLN A 311 6.44 -24.68 -3.83
N GLN A 312 7.60 -24.29 -4.39
CA GLN A 312 8.88 -24.27 -3.69
C GLN A 312 9.02 -23.07 -2.73
N TYR A 313 8.19 -22.06 -2.90
CA TYR A 313 8.26 -20.79 -2.18
C TYR A 313 6.98 -20.47 -1.39
N ILE A 314 6.20 -21.50 -1.03
CA ILE A 314 4.94 -21.33 -0.28
C ILE A 314 5.18 -20.56 1.01
N ASP A 315 6.25 -20.87 1.73
CA ASP A 315 6.58 -20.26 3.02
C ASP A 315 6.99 -18.77 2.90
N CYS A 316 7.22 -18.29 1.67
CA CYS A 316 7.51 -16.86 1.41
C CYS A 316 6.25 -16.01 1.35
N PHE A 317 5.06 -16.60 1.20
CA PHE A 317 3.84 -15.82 1.07
C PHE A 317 3.46 -15.13 2.39
N PRO A 318 3.03 -13.87 2.33
CA PRO A 318 2.74 -13.06 3.51
C PRO A 318 1.41 -13.38 4.19
N ALA A 319 0.78 -14.51 3.85
CA ALA A 319 -0.51 -14.94 4.39
C ALA A 319 -0.68 -16.46 4.32
N ASP A 320 -1.45 -17.01 5.26
CA ASP A 320 -1.76 -18.45 5.32
C ASP A 320 -2.60 -18.93 4.12
N ASN A 321 -3.49 -18.06 3.62
CA ASN A 321 -4.31 -18.36 2.45
C ASN A 321 -4.06 -17.29 1.38
N PHE A 322 -3.80 -17.74 0.18
CA PHE A 322 -3.54 -16.86 -0.96
C PHE A 322 -3.95 -17.48 -2.28
N MET A 323 -4.08 -16.63 -3.28
CA MET A 323 -4.35 -17.03 -4.65
C MET A 323 -3.67 -16.05 -5.61
N ILE A 324 -3.13 -16.57 -6.71
CA ILE A 324 -2.66 -15.75 -7.84
C ILE A 324 -3.56 -16.05 -9.04
N ILE A 325 -4.17 -15.02 -9.56
CA ILE A 325 -4.96 -15.03 -10.79
C ILE A 325 -4.26 -14.18 -11.84
N VAL A 326 -4.13 -14.69 -13.05
CA VAL A 326 -3.42 -13.99 -14.13
C VAL A 326 -4.31 -13.79 -15.35
N ASN A 327 -4.02 -12.77 -16.12
CA ASN A 327 -4.67 -12.52 -17.39
C ASN A 327 -4.42 -13.71 -18.35
N TYR A 328 -5.47 -14.27 -18.93
CA TYR A 328 -5.38 -15.40 -19.84
C TYR A 328 -4.46 -15.13 -21.05
N ASN A 329 -4.47 -13.92 -21.54
CA ASN A 329 -3.66 -13.52 -22.69
C ASN A 329 -2.20 -13.20 -22.33
N PHE A 330 -1.80 -13.39 -21.07
CA PHE A 330 -0.45 -13.09 -20.57
C PHE A 330 0.68 -13.60 -21.47
N TYR A 331 0.53 -14.78 -22.08
CA TYR A 331 1.50 -15.35 -23.01
C TYR A 331 1.17 -15.19 -24.50
N HIS A 332 -0.06 -14.76 -24.83
CA HIS A 332 -0.54 -14.78 -26.19
C HIS A 332 -0.62 -13.40 -26.84
N ASP A 333 -0.72 -12.35 -26.05
CA ASP A 333 -0.87 -10.98 -26.56
C ASP A 333 0.37 -10.13 -26.30
N SER A 334 0.87 -9.46 -27.33
CA SER A 334 2.02 -8.56 -27.25
C SER A 334 1.67 -7.20 -26.65
N ASP A 335 0.39 -6.82 -26.63
CA ASP A 335 -0.08 -5.45 -26.38
C ASP A 335 -1.07 -5.32 -25.23
N ILE A 336 -0.97 -6.12 -24.15
CA ILE A 336 -1.81 -5.91 -22.97
C ILE A 336 -1.29 -4.69 -22.21
N CYS A 337 -1.88 -3.54 -22.49
CA CYS A 337 -1.42 -2.25 -21.95
C CYS A 337 -2.44 -1.56 -21.03
N CYS A 338 -3.67 -2.08 -20.86
CA CYS A 338 -4.72 -1.42 -20.09
C CYS A 338 -5.55 -2.40 -19.26
N ALA A 339 -6.06 -1.95 -18.12
CA ALA A 339 -7.00 -2.72 -17.28
C ALA A 339 -8.28 -3.10 -18.04
N SER A 340 -8.70 -2.27 -19.01
CA SER A 340 -9.84 -2.55 -19.88
C SER A 340 -9.66 -3.76 -20.80
N ASP A 341 -8.43 -4.24 -20.96
CA ASP A 341 -8.09 -5.36 -21.85
C ASP A 341 -8.08 -6.71 -21.12
N VAL A 342 -8.33 -6.72 -19.80
CA VAL A 342 -8.48 -7.94 -19.01
C VAL A 342 -9.88 -8.51 -19.25
N THR A 343 -9.98 -9.52 -20.13
CA THR A 343 -11.25 -10.17 -20.47
C THR A 343 -11.49 -11.46 -19.71
N ASP A 344 -10.45 -12.29 -19.58
CA ASP A 344 -10.51 -13.58 -18.90
C ASP A 344 -9.32 -13.72 -17.95
N LEU A 345 -9.55 -14.40 -16.84
CA LEU A 345 -8.55 -14.68 -15.83
C LEU A 345 -8.22 -16.19 -15.80
N VAL A 346 -7.04 -16.54 -15.32
CA VAL A 346 -6.66 -17.91 -15.01
C VAL A 346 -6.25 -17.98 -13.56
N LYS A 347 -6.90 -18.86 -12.79
CA LYS A 347 -6.46 -19.20 -11.44
C LYS A 347 -5.17 -20.01 -11.57
N LEU A 348 -4.05 -19.37 -11.35
CA LEU A 348 -2.72 -19.98 -11.52
C LEU A 348 -2.39 -20.90 -10.35
N VAL A 349 -2.44 -20.36 -9.14
CA VAL A 349 -2.18 -21.10 -7.89
C VAL A 349 -3.17 -20.67 -6.81
N GLU A 350 -3.41 -21.56 -5.86
CA GLU A 350 -4.26 -21.32 -4.70
C GLU A 350 -3.74 -22.10 -3.50
N MET A 351 -3.66 -21.45 -2.36
CA MET A 351 -3.40 -22.03 -1.05
C MET A 351 -4.59 -21.77 -0.15
N CYS A 352 -5.22 -22.82 0.33
CA CYS A 352 -6.37 -22.75 1.23
C CYS A 352 -6.31 -23.86 2.25
N ASP A 353 -6.43 -23.55 3.54
CA ASP A 353 -6.39 -24.50 4.65
C ASP A 353 -5.18 -25.45 4.56
N GLY A 354 -4.00 -24.91 4.31
CA GLY A 354 -2.76 -25.70 4.18
C GLY A 354 -2.69 -26.56 2.92
N THR A 355 -3.63 -26.42 1.99
CA THR A 355 -3.66 -27.20 0.74
C THR A 355 -3.28 -26.33 -0.45
N PHE A 356 -2.10 -26.58 -1.03
CA PHE A 356 -1.66 -25.95 -2.27
C PHE A 356 -2.25 -26.66 -3.49
N SER A 357 -2.70 -25.89 -4.47
CA SER A 357 -3.24 -26.41 -5.73
C SER A 357 -2.89 -25.50 -6.91
N MET A 358 -2.85 -26.09 -8.10
CA MET A 358 -2.62 -25.43 -9.38
C MET A 358 -3.83 -25.71 -10.30
N PRO A 359 -4.96 -25.00 -10.14
CA PRO A 359 -6.16 -25.31 -10.91
C PRO A 359 -6.01 -25.08 -12.41
N LEU A 360 -5.24 -24.06 -12.81
CA LEU A 360 -5.06 -23.61 -14.20
C LEU A 360 -6.40 -23.42 -14.92
N GLU A 361 -7.43 -23.02 -14.17
CA GLU A 361 -8.80 -22.88 -14.64
C GLU A 361 -9.00 -21.47 -15.21
N ARG A 362 -9.59 -21.41 -16.43
CA ARG A 362 -9.98 -20.14 -17.05
C ARG A 362 -11.31 -19.68 -16.50
N ILE A 363 -11.35 -18.44 -16.05
CA ILE A 363 -12.49 -17.83 -15.39
C ILE A 363 -12.87 -16.56 -16.17
N PRO A 364 -14.10 -16.49 -16.71
CA PRO A 364 -14.61 -15.25 -17.28
C PRO A 364 -14.64 -14.13 -16.23
N LEU A 365 -14.31 -12.90 -16.62
CA LEU A 365 -14.29 -11.75 -15.71
C LEU A 365 -15.61 -11.55 -14.99
N GLU A 366 -16.74 -11.82 -15.65
CA GLU A 366 -18.09 -11.76 -15.07
C GLU A 366 -18.28 -12.72 -13.88
N LYS A 367 -17.46 -13.76 -13.76
CA LYS A 367 -17.50 -14.77 -12.70
C LYS A 367 -16.32 -14.66 -11.73
N GLN A 368 -15.61 -13.54 -11.73
CA GLN A 368 -14.39 -13.40 -10.93
C GLN A 368 -14.62 -13.65 -9.43
N LEU A 369 -15.75 -13.25 -8.85
CA LEU A 369 -16.03 -13.49 -7.43
C LEU A 369 -16.19 -14.96 -7.09
N GLN A 370 -16.70 -15.80 -8.02
CA GLN A 370 -16.77 -17.25 -7.83
C GLN A 370 -15.35 -17.85 -7.73
N CYS A 371 -14.34 -17.16 -8.30
CA CYS A 371 -12.95 -17.51 -8.14
C CYS A 371 -12.50 -17.47 -6.68
N PHE A 372 -13.09 -16.61 -5.89
CA PHE A 372 -12.72 -16.36 -4.49
C PHE A 372 -13.49 -17.24 -3.49
N ASP A 373 -14.50 -18.01 -3.92
CA ASP A 373 -15.39 -18.75 -3.01
C ASP A 373 -14.63 -19.62 -2.02
N ARG A 374 -13.56 -20.25 -2.47
CA ARG A 374 -12.78 -21.15 -1.65
C ARG A 374 -11.96 -20.41 -0.59
N ILE A 375 -11.28 -19.32 -0.97
CA ILE A 375 -10.51 -18.50 -0.02
C ILE A 375 -11.45 -17.72 0.92
N ARG A 376 -12.62 -17.30 0.44
CA ARG A 376 -13.69 -16.67 1.25
C ARG A 376 -14.26 -17.61 2.31
N ALA A 377 -14.25 -18.91 2.06
CA ALA A 377 -14.65 -19.90 3.06
C ALA A 377 -13.66 -19.96 4.25
N CYS A 378 -12.39 -19.60 4.03
CA CYS A 378 -11.33 -19.61 5.05
C CYS A 378 -11.25 -18.29 5.83
N THR A 379 -11.72 -17.17 5.26
CA THR A 379 -11.62 -15.83 5.87
C THR A 379 -12.71 -14.91 5.34
N ASN A 380 -13.12 -13.96 6.15
CA ASN A 380 -14.04 -12.88 5.76
C ASN A 380 -13.33 -11.57 5.39
N GLN A 381 -12.00 -11.57 5.34
CA GLN A 381 -11.20 -10.39 5.00
C GLN A 381 -10.13 -10.76 3.98
N LEU A 382 -10.16 -10.11 2.82
CA LEU A 382 -9.22 -10.32 1.73
C LEU A 382 -8.54 -9.02 1.33
N ILE A 383 -7.25 -9.10 0.96
CA ILE A 383 -6.54 -8.02 0.27
C ILE A 383 -6.32 -8.44 -1.17
N VAL A 384 -6.64 -7.57 -2.09
CA VAL A 384 -6.38 -7.70 -3.52
C VAL A 384 -5.26 -6.74 -3.90
N VAL A 385 -4.19 -7.28 -4.49
CA VAL A 385 -3.00 -6.54 -4.92
C VAL A 385 -2.78 -6.78 -6.40
N PRO A 386 -2.57 -5.73 -7.22
CA PRO A 386 -2.30 -5.93 -8.64
C PRO A 386 -0.93 -6.54 -8.87
N ILE A 387 -0.78 -7.32 -9.94
CA ILE A 387 0.49 -7.81 -10.47
C ILE A 387 0.68 -7.17 -11.84
N HIS A 388 1.68 -6.31 -11.97
CA HIS A 388 1.86 -5.51 -13.17
C HIS A 388 3.33 -5.15 -13.42
N TRP A 389 3.63 -4.68 -14.61
CA TRP A 389 4.92 -4.06 -14.94
C TRP A 389 4.69 -2.75 -15.68
N GLN A 390 4.99 -1.64 -15.01
CA GLN A 390 4.58 -0.32 -15.49
C GLN A 390 3.06 -0.27 -15.71
N SER A 391 2.59 -0.02 -16.94
CA SER A 391 1.17 -0.01 -17.31
C SER A 391 0.64 -1.36 -17.82
N GLU A 392 1.48 -2.40 -17.97
CA GLU A 392 1.05 -3.75 -18.35
C GLU A 392 0.53 -4.51 -17.14
N ILE A 393 -0.68 -5.04 -17.24
CA ILE A 393 -1.35 -5.76 -16.15
C ILE A 393 -1.26 -7.25 -16.41
N TYR A 394 -0.66 -7.98 -15.47
CA TYR A 394 -0.50 -9.43 -15.58
C TYR A 394 -1.58 -10.19 -14.82
N GLY A 395 -2.09 -9.63 -13.73
CA GLY A 395 -3.12 -10.25 -12.93
C GLY A 395 -3.22 -9.65 -11.53
N TYR A 396 -3.62 -10.48 -10.57
CA TYR A 396 -3.84 -10.06 -9.19
C TYR A 396 -3.41 -11.15 -8.23
N MET A 397 -2.83 -10.75 -7.11
CA MET A 397 -2.67 -11.58 -5.93
C MET A 397 -3.79 -11.28 -4.96
N VAL A 398 -4.41 -12.32 -4.40
CA VAL A 398 -5.42 -12.21 -3.36
C VAL A 398 -4.92 -12.96 -2.14
N VAL A 399 -4.88 -12.31 -1.00
CA VAL A 399 -4.41 -12.88 0.27
C VAL A 399 -5.44 -12.72 1.38
N SER A 400 -5.47 -13.67 2.32
CA SER A 400 -6.23 -13.52 3.55
C SER A 400 -5.64 -12.39 4.39
N HIS A 401 -6.50 -11.59 5.01
CA HIS A 401 -6.09 -10.49 5.88
C HIS A 401 -6.35 -10.84 7.34
N ASP A 402 -5.33 -10.69 8.15
CA ASP A 402 -5.41 -10.70 9.62
C ASP A 402 -4.66 -9.46 10.12
N ALA A 403 -5.41 -8.45 10.56
CA ALA A 403 -4.84 -7.16 10.98
C ALA A 403 -3.82 -7.28 12.12
N ALA A 404 -3.90 -8.35 12.93
CA ALA A 404 -2.98 -8.58 14.04
C ALA A 404 -1.64 -9.20 13.61
N LYS A 405 -1.59 -9.82 12.41
CA LYS A 405 -0.42 -10.58 11.93
C LYS A 405 0.18 -10.02 10.66
N MET A 406 -0.61 -9.25 9.88
CA MET A 406 -0.18 -8.79 8.56
C MET A 406 0.91 -7.74 8.66
N ASP A 407 2.06 -8.02 8.06
CA ASP A 407 3.10 -7.05 7.78
C ASP A 407 2.90 -6.48 6.37
N TYR A 408 2.40 -5.25 6.31
CA TYR A 408 2.14 -4.57 5.02
C TYR A 408 3.43 -4.22 4.26
N GLY A 409 4.54 -4.00 4.97
CA GLY A 409 5.85 -3.80 4.35
C GLY A 409 6.29 -5.05 3.61
N MET A 410 6.14 -6.21 4.24
CA MET A 410 6.43 -7.52 3.65
C MET A 410 5.50 -7.82 2.48
N LEU A 411 4.20 -7.52 2.60
CA LEU A 411 3.24 -7.68 1.50
C LEU A 411 3.66 -6.84 0.28
N TYR A 412 4.12 -5.61 0.51
CA TYR A 412 4.61 -4.72 -0.53
C TYR A 412 5.88 -5.25 -1.21
N GLU A 413 6.90 -5.68 -0.44
CA GLU A 413 8.14 -6.25 -1.00
C GLU A 413 7.87 -7.52 -1.81
N PHE A 414 6.95 -8.36 -1.33
CA PHE A 414 6.53 -9.56 -2.04
C PHE A 414 5.81 -9.23 -3.35
N SER A 415 4.90 -8.25 -3.34
CA SER A 415 4.22 -7.77 -4.55
C SER A 415 5.22 -7.27 -5.60
N MET A 416 6.19 -6.45 -5.20
CA MET A 416 7.27 -5.98 -6.08
C MET A 416 8.09 -7.13 -6.67
N SER A 417 8.33 -8.18 -5.88
CA SER A 417 9.05 -9.37 -6.34
C SER A 417 8.24 -10.15 -7.37
N LEU A 418 6.92 -10.27 -7.18
CA LEU A 418 6.02 -10.87 -8.17
C LEU A 418 6.00 -10.06 -9.47
N ASP A 419 5.91 -8.74 -9.41
CA ASP A 419 5.96 -7.86 -10.59
C ASP A 419 7.23 -8.10 -11.41
N GLN A 420 8.38 -8.24 -10.75
CA GLN A 420 9.65 -8.54 -11.42
C GLN A 420 9.64 -9.92 -12.07
N VAL A 421 9.13 -10.96 -11.38
CA VAL A 421 9.01 -12.32 -11.93
C VAL A 421 8.14 -12.33 -13.17
N PHE A 422 6.92 -11.78 -13.07
CA PHE A 422 5.97 -11.77 -14.18
C PHE A 422 6.48 -10.92 -15.35
N GLY A 423 7.10 -9.78 -15.07
CA GLY A 423 7.75 -8.93 -16.07
C GLY A 423 8.88 -9.63 -16.79
N ALA A 424 9.76 -10.36 -16.09
CA ALA A 424 10.84 -11.13 -16.67
C ALA A 424 10.32 -12.27 -17.56
N VAL A 425 9.36 -13.04 -17.07
CA VAL A 425 8.72 -14.13 -17.81
C VAL A 425 8.02 -13.60 -19.07
N ARG A 426 7.31 -12.48 -18.99
CA ARG A 426 6.69 -11.81 -20.15
C ARG A 426 7.72 -11.40 -21.19
N LYS A 427 8.78 -10.74 -20.75
CA LYS A 427 9.85 -10.27 -21.62
C LYS A 427 10.54 -11.42 -22.35
N GLN A 428 10.77 -12.52 -21.63
CA GLN A 428 11.37 -13.72 -22.18
C GLN A 428 10.45 -14.41 -23.20
N ALA A 429 9.15 -14.48 -22.92
CA ALA A 429 8.15 -14.98 -23.86
C ALA A 429 8.08 -14.13 -25.13
N GLN A 430 8.17 -12.82 -25.03
CA GLN A 430 8.24 -11.91 -26.18
C GLN A 430 9.51 -12.14 -27.01
N LEU A 431 10.69 -12.20 -26.36
CA LEU A 431 11.96 -12.49 -27.04
C LEU A 431 11.93 -13.85 -27.74
N TYR A 432 11.38 -14.86 -27.09
CA TYR A 432 11.21 -16.18 -27.69
C TYR A 432 10.27 -16.11 -28.91
N SER A 433 9.17 -15.39 -28.81
CA SER A 433 8.24 -15.19 -29.95
C SER A 433 8.93 -14.54 -31.15
N LEU A 434 9.76 -13.50 -30.93
CA LEU A 434 10.56 -12.87 -31.98
C LEU A 434 11.60 -13.82 -32.58
N TYR A 435 12.18 -14.70 -31.78
CA TYR A 435 13.17 -15.68 -32.23
C TYR A 435 12.53 -16.78 -33.09
N VAL A 436 11.31 -17.22 -32.80
CA VAL A 436 10.65 -18.36 -33.46
C VAL A 436 9.66 -17.98 -34.56
N LYS A 437 9.27 -16.68 -34.67
CA LYS A 437 8.33 -16.21 -35.68
C LYS A 437 9.01 -15.35 -36.75
N ASP A 438 8.45 -15.36 -37.95
CA ASP A 438 8.81 -14.47 -39.03
C ASP A 438 8.16 -13.11 -38.81
N ALA A 439 8.94 -12.03 -38.92
CA ALA A 439 8.50 -10.67 -38.59
C ALA A 439 7.39 -10.12 -39.51
N LEU A 440 7.28 -10.63 -40.73
CA LEU A 440 6.30 -10.14 -41.73
C LEU A 440 4.99 -10.91 -41.67
N THR A 441 5.08 -12.22 -41.48
CA THR A 441 3.92 -13.13 -41.59
C THR A 441 3.39 -13.60 -40.25
N ALA A 442 4.14 -13.39 -39.15
CA ALA A 442 3.85 -13.85 -37.80
C ALA A 442 3.72 -15.39 -37.65
N ILE A 443 3.98 -16.17 -38.72
CA ILE A 443 4.06 -17.64 -38.66
C ILE A 443 5.43 -18.08 -38.16
N TYR A 444 5.55 -19.34 -37.74
CA TYR A 444 6.86 -19.89 -37.34
C TYR A 444 7.87 -19.76 -38.45
N ASN A 445 9.03 -19.19 -38.12
CA ASN A 445 10.21 -19.28 -38.97
C ASN A 445 10.82 -20.71 -38.93
N ARG A 446 11.95 -20.90 -39.57
CA ARG A 446 12.61 -22.22 -39.62
C ARG A 446 12.90 -22.77 -38.21
N HIS A 447 13.36 -21.95 -37.28
CA HIS A 447 13.66 -22.37 -35.91
C HIS A 447 12.38 -22.76 -35.15
N GLY A 448 11.38 -21.90 -35.18
CA GLY A 448 10.09 -22.15 -34.53
C GLY A 448 9.37 -23.38 -35.09
N PHE A 449 9.48 -23.62 -36.39
CA PHE A 449 8.92 -24.83 -37.02
C PHE A 449 9.54 -26.11 -36.46
N TYR A 450 10.87 -26.18 -36.33
CA TYR A 450 11.54 -27.38 -35.80
C TYR A 450 11.28 -27.58 -34.32
N ASP A 451 11.22 -26.51 -33.55
CA ASP A 451 10.91 -26.58 -32.12
C ASP A 451 9.47 -27.05 -31.88
N GLU A 452 8.51 -26.50 -32.61
CA GLU A 452 7.10 -26.91 -32.49
C GLU A 452 6.91 -28.36 -32.99
N LEU A 453 7.63 -28.78 -34.06
CA LEU A 453 7.59 -30.10 -34.58
C LEU A 453 8.11 -31.13 -33.53
N ARG A 454 9.23 -30.85 -32.87
CA ARG A 454 9.77 -31.70 -31.79
C ARG A 454 8.78 -31.80 -30.63
N ASN A 455 8.19 -30.71 -30.21
CA ASN A 455 7.20 -30.65 -29.13
C ASN A 455 5.96 -31.49 -29.48
N ARG A 456 5.46 -31.40 -30.72
CA ARG A 456 4.31 -32.18 -31.17
C ARG A 456 4.64 -33.67 -31.26
N ILE A 457 5.82 -34.04 -31.77
CA ILE A 457 6.28 -35.43 -31.82
C ILE A 457 6.35 -36.00 -30.40
N ALA A 458 6.95 -35.27 -29.44
CA ALA A 458 7.04 -35.74 -28.06
C ALA A 458 5.65 -35.93 -27.41
N LYS A 459 4.69 -35.03 -27.66
CA LYS A 459 3.30 -35.14 -27.19
C LYS A 459 2.51 -36.28 -27.82
N LEU A 460 2.92 -36.74 -28.99
CA LEU A 460 2.29 -37.87 -29.71
C LEU A 460 2.96 -39.22 -29.43
N ALA A 461 4.14 -39.21 -28.80
CA ALA A 461 4.86 -40.45 -28.45
C ALA A 461 3.94 -41.35 -27.58
N GLY A 462 3.81 -42.59 -27.98
CA GLY A 462 2.92 -43.59 -27.33
C GLY A 462 1.44 -43.46 -27.65
N LYS A 463 1.01 -42.49 -28.45
CA LYS A 463 -0.39 -42.33 -28.88
C LYS A 463 -0.57 -42.85 -30.32
N ARG A 464 -1.67 -43.56 -30.62
CA ARG A 464 -2.03 -44.00 -31.98
C ARG A 464 -2.52 -42.82 -32.83
N LYS A 465 -1.67 -41.79 -33.01
CA LYS A 465 -1.97 -40.59 -33.83
C LYS A 465 -0.84 -40.40 -34.85
N MET A 466 -1.19 -39.91 -36.03
CA MET A 466 -0.24 -39.60 -37.10
C MET A 466 -0.04 -38.11 -37.22
N LEU A 467 1.17 -37.67 -37.53
CA LEU A 467 1.51 -36.30 -37.88
C LEU A 467 1.71 -36.23 -39.39
N PHE A 468 1.00 -35.33 -40.06
CA PHE A 468 1.19 -35.05 -41.48
C PHE A 468 1.96 -33.73 -41.62
N MET A 469 2.89 -33.73 -42.57
CA MET A 469 3.67 -32.56 -42.97
C MET A 469 3.48 -32.31 -44.44
N ALA A 470 3.15 -31.08 -44.80
CA ALA A 470 3.06 -30.61 -46.17
C ALA A 470 4.15 -29.56 -46.45
N SER A 471 4.82 -29.65 -47.57
CA SER A 471 5.71 -28.59 -48.08
C SER A 471 5.03 -27.92 -49.23
N VAL A 472 4.97 -26.59 -49.14
CA VAL A 472 4.35 -25.73 -50.19
C VAL A 472 5.40 -24.76 -50.67
N ASP A 473 5.57 -24.66 -51.98
CA ASP A 473 6.45 -23.69 -52.64
C ASP A 473 5.66 -22.84 -53.62
N LEU A 474 6.03 -21.55 -53.76
CA LEU A 474 5.42 -20.66 -54.72
C LEU A 474 6.24 -20.59 -56.00
N ASP A 475 5.66 -21.08 -57.09
CA ASP A 475 6.29 -21.03 -58.41
C ASP A 475 6.62 -19.60 -58.82
N ARG A 476 7.85 -19.38 -59.21
CA ARG A 476 8.35 -18.10 -59.77
C ARG A 476 8.32 -16.92 -58.77
N LEU A 477 8.34 -17.16 -57.46
CA LEU A 477 8.33 -16.09 -56.45
C LEU A 477 9.48 -15.09 -56.64
N LYS A 478 10.67 -15.58 -57.04
CA LYS A 478 11.82 -14.72 -57.34
C LYS A 478 11.54 -13.75 -58.47
N LEU A 479 10.85 -14.17 -59.52
CA LEU A 479 10.50 -13.35 -60.68
C LEU A 479 9.45 -12.29 -60.32
N ILE A 480 8.56 -12.60 -59.40
CA ILE A 480 7.57 -11.68 -58.83
C ILE A 480 8.26 -10.61 -57.97
N ASN A 481 9.13 -11.00 -57.07
CA ASN A 481 9.89 -10.08 -56.23
C ASN A 481 10.83 -9.17 -57.03
N ASP A 482 11.48 -9.70 -58.08
CA ASP A 482 12.37 -8.90 -58.93
C ASP A 482 11.61 -7.90 -59.81
N HIS A 483 10.29 -8.07 -60.08
CA HIS A 483 9.49 -7.22 -60.93
C HIS A 483 8.58 -6.27 -60.16
N TYR A 484 8.13 -6.64 -58.96
CA TYR A 484 7.10 -5.92 -58.19
C TYR A 484 7.55 -5.49 -56.80
N GLY A 485 8.79 -5.78 -56.40
CA GLY A 485 9.39 -5.29 -55.19
C GLY A 485 9.10 -6.10 -53.95
#